data_44d97f1fba60c7768e5bdf952b246736
#
_entry.id   44d97f1fba60c7768e5bdf952b246736
#
_cell.length_a   1.000
_cell.length_b   1.000
_cell.length_c   1.000
_cell.angle_alpha   90.00
_cell.angle_beta   90.00
_cell.angle_gamma   90.00
#
_symmetry.space_group_name_H-M   'P 1'
#
loop_
_entity.id
_entity.type
_entity.pdbx_description
1 polymer ?
#
loop_
_entity_poly.entity_id
_entity_poly.type
_entity_poly.pdbx_seq_one_letter_code
_entity_poly.pdbx_strand_id
1 'polypeptide(L)'
;MKLESLNQRAPSKLSGRQVSGRCLCGAVELEIDFPAFWAWHDHTAASRRAHGAAYATYIGCWRKHARVAKGRRSIARFDDANTESTRSFCSRCGTPLLYERKRSPHMVNIPRALFTGRIGREPRYHAAIEELQDWAYTGNRLAPLKGCPGIVWERPKSRPRPRDVDDLDVLDRRVASSRARIVR
;
A
#
# COMPACT_ATOMS: atom_id res chain seq x y z
N MET A 1 -13.46 -9.29 19.41
CA MET A 1 -14.09 -8.06 18.86
C MET A 1 -14.62 -8.43 17.48
N LYS A 2 -15.92 -8.31 17.28
CA LYS A 2 -16.59 -8.85 16.08
C LYS A 2 -16.31 -8.00 14.85
N LEU A 3 -16.24 -8.60 13.66
CA LEU A 3 -16.15 -7.92 12.34
C LEU A 3 -17.31 -6.93 12.05
N GLU A 4 -18.27 -6.86 12.95
CA GLU A 4 -19.49 -6.03 12.85
C GLU A 4 -19.18 -4.52 12.71
N SER A 5 -18.00 -4.07 13.17
CA SER A 5 -17.65 -2.64 13.15
C SER A 5 -17.36 -2.05 11.76
N LEU A 6 -17.14 -2.89 10.73
CA LEU A 6 -16.88 -2.41 9.37
C LEU A 6 -18.14 -2.21 8.52
N ASN A 7 -19.33 -2.55 9.04
CA ASN A 7 -20.54 -2.59 8.20
C ASN A 7 -21.74 -1.81 8.75
N GLN A 8 -21.58 -1.02 9.81
CA GLN A 8 -22.71 -0.28 10.38
C GLN A 8 -22.67 1.20 10.02
N ARG A 9 -22.74 1.54 8.73
CA ARG A 9 -23.32 2.82 8.30
C ARG A 9 -23.80 2.73 6.86
N ALA A 10 -25.03 3.21 6.68
CA ALA A 10 -25.57 3.60 5.39
C ALA A 10 -24.58 4.53 4.65
N PRO A 11 -24.51 4.50 3.31
CA PRO A 11 -23.59 5.32 2.54
C PRO A 11 -23.81 6.78 2.91
N SER A 12 -22.85 7.38 3.63
CA SER A 12 -22.80 8.82 3.74
C SER A 12 -22.66 9.35 2.31
N LYS A 13 -23.52 10.32 1.94
CA LYS A 13 -23.51 11.01 0.64
C LYS A 13 -22.26 11.91 0.48
N LEU A 14 -21.07 11.31 0.64
CA LEU A 14 -19.83 11.84 0.09
C LEU A 14 -19.64 11.06 -1.20
N SER A 15 -20.01 11.67 -2.32
CA SER A 15 -19.79 11.16 -3.69
C SER A 15 -18.28 11.14 -3.99
N GLY A 16 -17.51 10.39 -3.18
CA GLY A 16 -16.11 10.13 -3.39
C GLY A 16 -15.95 8.90 -4.26
N ARG A 17 -15.06 8.96 -5.22
CA ARG A 17 -14.62 7.82 -6.02
C ARG A 17 -14.19 6.69 -5.08
N GLN A 18 -14.76 5.49 -5.26
CA GLN A 18 -14.35 4.30 -4.53
C GLN A 18 -13.29 3.53 -5.31
N VAL A 19 -12.42 2.86 -4.58
CA VAL A 19 -11.37 2.02 -5.15
C VAL A 19 -11.46 0.64 -4.52
N SER A 20 -11.52 -0.40 -5.36
CA SER A 20 -11.59 -1.79 -4.95
C SER A 20 -10.21 -2.44 -4.95
N GLY A 21 -9.99 -3.31 -3.98
CA GLY A 21 -8.85 -4.21 -3.89
C GLY A 21 -9.32 -5.62 -3.59
N ARG A 22 -8.62 -6.64 -4.10
CA ARG A 22 -9.03 -8.05 -3.94
C ARG A 22 -7.86 -8.95 -3.56
N CYS A 23 -8.17 -10.04 -2.87
CA CYS A 23 -7.18 -11.09 -2.61
C CYS A 23 -6.81 -11.83 -3.91
N LEU A 24 -5.73 -12.60 -3.86
CA LEU A 24 -5.20 -13.33 -5.02
C LEU A 24 -6.24 -14.22 -5.70
N CYS A 25 -7.06 -14.95 -4.93
CA CYS A 25 -8.10 -15.84 -5.46
C CYS A 25 -9.44 -15.14 -5.77
N GLY A 26 -9.57 -13.81 -5.52
CA GLY A 26 -10.79 -13.06 -5.75
C GLY A 26 -11.96 -13.37 -4.79
N ALA A 27 -11.77 -14.22 -3.77
CA ALA A 27 -12.82 -14.59 -2.83
C ALA A 27 -13.19 -13.44 -1.89
N VAL A 28 -12.24 -12.54 -1.57
CA VAL A 28 -12.44 -11.36 -0.72
C VAL A 28 -12.16 -10.11 -1.53
N GLU A 29 -13.06 -9.14 -1.42
CA GLU A 29 -12.95 -7.81 -2.01
C GLU A 29 -13.14 -6.75 -0.94
N LEU A 30 -12.24 -5.78 -0.92
CA LEU A 30 -12.25 -4.62 -0.04
C LEU A 30 -12.47 -3.37 -0.88
N GLU A 31 -13.15 -2.40 -0.33
CA GLU A 31 -13.32 -1.09 -0.94
C GLU A 31 -12.94 0.00 0.05
N ILE A 32 -12.36 1.06 -0.49
CA ILE A 32 -12.03 2.28 0.26
C ILE A 32 -12.58 3.50 -0.44
N ASP A 33 -12.89 4.53 0.31
CA ASP A 33 -13.16 5.86 -0.23
C ASP A 33 -11.83 6.51 -0.64
N PHE A 34 -11.80 7.06 -1.85
CA PHE A 34 -10.62 7.75 -2.39
C PHE A 34 -10.58 9.22 -1.94
N PRO A 35 -9.43 9.75 -1.57
CA PRO A 35 -8.12 9.09 -1.50
C PRO A 35 -7.90 8.36 -0.17
N ALA A 36 -6.97 7.39 -0.16
CA ALA A 36 -6.46 6.85 1.09
C ALA A 36 -5.85 7.97 1.94
N PHE A 37 -5.91 7.83 3.26
CA PHE A 37 -5.40 8.85 4.17
C PHE A 37 -3.86 8.93 4.15
N TRP A 38 -3.20 7.75 4.14
CA TRP A 38 -1.76 7.61 4.26
C TRP A 38 -1.28 6.37 3.49
N ALA A 39 0.00 6.32 3.08
CA ALA A 39 0.64 5.14 2.52
C ALA A 39 2.11 5.08 2.95
N TRP A 40 2.61 3.89 3.35
CA TRP A 40 3.97 3.72 3.86
C TRP A 40 4.50 2.30 3.66
N HIS A 41 5.81 2.17 3.82
CA HIS A 41 6.53 0.91 3.93
C HIS A 41 6.80 0.63 5.41
N ASP A 42 6.48 -0.58 5.87
CA ASP A 42 6.64 -1.03 7.25
C ASP A 42 7.74 -2.09 7.31
N HIS A 43 8.84 -1.75 7.95
CA HIS A 43 10.03 -2.60 8.05
C HIS A 43 10.04 -3.50 9.29
N THR A 44 9.02 -3.44 10.15
CA THR A 44 8.95 -4.29 11.35
C THR A 44 9.06 -5.78 11.01
N ALA A 45 9.78 -6.54 11.86
CA ALA A 45 9.90 -8.00 11.72
C ALA A 45 8.53 -8.69 11.62
N ALA A 46 7.55 -8.20 12.38
CA ALA A 46 6.18 -8.72 12.33
C ALA A 46 5.53 -8.54 10.95
N SER A 47 5.70 -7.37 10.32
CA SER A 47 5.17 -7.10 8.98
C SER A 47 5.92 -7.88 7.91
N ARG A 48 7.24 -8.00 8.00
CA ARG A 48 8.03 -8.83 7.08
C ARG A 48 7.59 -10.29 7.11
N ARG A 49 7.44 -10.87 8.31
CA ARG A 49 6.98 -12.27 8.46
C ARG A 49 5.55 -12.47 7.96
N ALA A 50 4.65 -11.52 8.24
CA ALA A 50 3.25 -11.63 7.81
C ALA A 50 3.07 -11.56 6.30
N HIS A 51 4.03 -10.98 5.57
CA HIS A 51 3.97 -10.80 4.12
C HIS A 51 5.00 -11.66 3.36
N GLY A 52 5.95 -12.29 4.06
CA GLY A 52 7.06 -13.01 3.41
C GLY A 52 7.91 -12.10 2.53
N ALA A 53 8.09 -10.84 2.94
CA ALA A 53 8.73 -9.79 2.14
C ALA A 53 9.72 -8.97 2.98
N ALA A 54 10.57 -8.22 2.32
CA ALA A 54 11.56 -7.35 2.95
C ALA A 54 10.91 -6.23 3.78
N TYR A 55 9.74 -5.79 3.39
CA TYR A 55 8.85 -4.86 4.09
C TYR A 55 7.42 -5.06 3.58
N ALA A 56 6.44 -4.61 4.34
CA ALA A 56 5.06 -4.55 3.90
C ALA A 56 4.71 -3.13 3.45
N THR A 57 3.98 -3.00 2.35
CA THR A 57 3.46 -1.70 1.91
C THR A 57 2.00 -1.59 2.26
N TYR A 58 1.66 -0.63 3.10
CA TYR A 58 0.29 -0.39 3.54
C TYR A 58 -0.26 0.93 3.06
N ILE A 59 -1.57 0.97 2.93
CA ILE A 59 -2.37 2.19 2.96
C ILE A 59 -3.14 2.26 4.26
N GLY A 60 -3.27 3.44 4.84
CA GLY A 60 -4.10 3.71 6.01
C GLY A 60 -5.39 4.39 5.61
N CYS A 61 -6.49 3.91 6.16
CA CYS A 61 -7.81 4.49 5.98
C CYS A 61 -8.49 4.66 7.33
N TRP A 62 -9.36 5.67 7.44
CA TRP A 62 -10.32 5.67 8.53
C TRP A 62 -11.23 4.46 8.38
N ARG A 63 -11.49 3.75 9.46
CA ARG A 63 -12.34 2.54 9.45
C ARG A 63 -13.71 2.79 8.78
N LYS A 64 -14.28 3.97 8.97
CA LYS A 64 -15.55 4.38 8.36
C LYS A 64 -15.51 4.53 6.83
N HIS A 65 -14.31 4.62 6.25
CA HIS A 65 -14.05 4.78 4.81
C HIS A 65 -13.49 3.50 4.16
N ALA A 66 -13.49 2.38 4.90
CA ALA A 66 -13.08 1.08 4.37
C ALA A 66 -14.16 0.02 4.69
N ARG A 67 -14.43 -0.85 3.74
CA ARG A 67 -15.42 -1.92 3.93
C ARG A 67 -15.04 -3.20 3.22
N VAL A 68 -15.59 -4.30 3.70
CA VAL A 68 -15.54 -5.59 3.01
C VAL A 68 -16.73 -5.64 2.06
N ALA A 69 -16.49 -5.50 0.76
CA ALA A 69 -17.52 -5.54 -0.27
C ALA A 69 -17.97 -6.98 -0.55
N LYS A 70 -17.04 -7.94 -0.49
CA LYS A 70 -17.33 -9.36 -0.76
C LYS A 70 -16.49 -10.28 0.13
N GLY A 71 -17.02 -11.47 0.42
CA GLY A 71 -16.24 -12.57 0.97
C GLY A 71 -15.95 -12.51 2.45
N ARG A 72 -16.73 -11.82 3.27
CA ARG A 72 -16.55 -11.70 4.72
C ARG A 72 -16.32 -13.04 5.42
N ARG A 73 -17.03 -14.10 5.02
CA ARG A 73 -16.87 -15.45 5.57
C ARG A 73 -15.54 -16.13 5.22
N SER A 74 -14.83 -15.62 4.24
CA SER A 74 -13.51 -16.10 3.82
C SER A 74 -12.37 -15.29 4.43
N ILE A 75 -12.61 -14.58 5.53
CA ILE A 75 -11.59 -13.82 6.26
C ILE A 75 -11.28 -14.55 7.56
N ALA A 76 -10.04 -14.98 7.69
CA ALA A 76 -9.46 -15.47 8.93
C ALA A 76 -8.70 -14.34 9.64
N ARG A 77 -8.50 -14.49 10.96
CA ARG A 77 -7.85 -13.49 11.81
C ARG A 77 -6.79 -14.14 12.68
N PHE A 78 -5.73 -13.38 12.92
CA PHE A 78 -4.70 -13.68 13.89
C PHE A 78 -4.53 -12.47 14.80
N ASP A 79 -4.74 -12.69 16.10
CA ASP A 79 -4.54 -11.66 17.13
C ASP A 79 -3.14 -11.83 17.71
N ASP A 80 -2.28 -10.85 17.47
CA ASP A 80 -0.91 -10.83 17.97
C ASP A 80 -0.86 -10.02 19.28
N ALA A 81 -0.76 -10.74 20.40
CA ALA A 81 -0.68 -10.14 21.72
C ALA A 81 0.60 -9.30 21.91
N ASN A 82 1.71 -9.70 21.29
CA ASN A 82 3.01 -9.03 21.48
C ASN A 82 3.02 -7.64 20.82
N THR A 83 2.36 -7.49 19.68
CA THR A 83 2.29 -6.22 18.96
C THR A 83 0.97 -5.49 19.18
N GLU A 84 0.09 -6.03 20.00
CA GLU A 84 -1.28 -5.52 20.23
C GLU A 84 -2.01 -5.20 18.93
N SER A 85 -1.94 -6.13 18.00
CA SER A 85 -2.51 -5.96 16.67
C SER A 85 -3.28 -7.18 16.21
N THR A 86 -4.20 -6.96 15.29
CA THR A 86 -4.96 -8.01 14.60
C THR A 86 -4.60 -7.99 13.13
N ARG A 87 -4.26 -9.14 12.59
CA ARG A 87 -4.03 -9.34 11.16
C ARG A 87 -5.14 -10.21 10.60
N SER A 88 -5.74 -9.76 9.50
CA SER A 88 -6.75 -10.53 8.78
C SER A 88 -6.20 -10.95 7.42
N PHE A 89 -6.55 -12.14 6.99
CA PHE A 89 -6.09 -12.71 5.73
C PHE A 89 -7.19 -13.56 5.09
N CYS A 90 -7.09 -13.79 3.80
CA CYS A 90 -8.02 -14.66 3.09
C CYS A 90 -7.78 -16.11 3.52
N SER A 91 -8.81 -16.79 4.05
CA SER A 91 -8.70 -18.19 4.49
C SER A 91 -8.50 -19.19 3.35
N ARG A 92 -8.73 -18.78 2.08
CA ARG A 92 -8.56 -19.64 0.90
C ARG A 92 -7.16 -19.57 0.29
N CYS A 93 -6.56 -18.38 0.26
CA CYS A 93 -5.28 -18.18 -0.46
C CYS A 93 -4.19 -17.51 0.40
N GLY A 94 -4.46 -17.26 1.69
CA GLY A 94 -3.47 -16.67 2.59
C GLY A 94 -3.17 -15.18 2.36
N THR A 95 -3.74 -14.53 1.34
CA THR A 95 -3.46 -13.12 1.05
C THR A 95 -3.76 -12.24 2.26
N PRO A 96 -2.79 -11.46 2.79
CA PRO A 96 -3.04 -10.49 3.85
C PRO A 96 -4.05 -9.43 3.40
N LEU A 97 -5.01 -9.10 4.27
CA LEU A 97 -6.13 -8.21 3.94
C LEU A 97 -6.16 -6.94 4.80
N LEU A 98 -6.07 -7.11 6.12
CA LEU A 98 -6.19 -6.00 7.07
C LEU A 98 -5.10 -6.13 8.15
N TYR A 99 -4.62 -4.98 8.60
CA TYR A 99 -3.76 -4.84 9.76
C TYR A 99 -4.31 -3.74 10.65
N GLU A 100 -4.73 -4.12 11.84
CA GLU A 100 -5.42 -3.27 12.82
C GLU A 100 -4.60 -3.20 14.10
N ARG A 101 -4.44 -2.02 14.69
CA ARG A 101 -3.68 -1.81 15.92
C ARG A 101 -4.60 -1.31 17.01
N LYS A 102 -4.48 -1.85 18.22
CA LYS A 102 -5.28 -1.42 19.39
C LYS A 102 -5.10 0.07 19.67
N ARG A 103 -3.89 0.60 19.54
CA ARG A 103 -3.57 2.03 19.75
C ARG A 103 -4.24 2.98 18.75
N SER A 104 -4.80 2.46 17.66
CA SER A 104 -5.47 3.27 16.62
C SER A 104 -6.74 2.59 16.13
N PRO A 105 -7.75 2.38 16.99
CA PRO A 105 -8.92 1.55 16.69
C PRO A 105 -9.83 2.13 15.61
N HIS A 106 -9.71 3.43 15.35
CA HIS A 106 -10.47 4.15 14.33
C HIS A 106 -9.82 4.07 12.94
N MET A 107 -8.64 3.46 12.82
CA MET A 107 -7.93 3.27 11.56
C MET A 107 -7.82 1.79 11.19
N VAL A 108 -7.72 1.52 9.91
CA VAL A 108 -7.39 0.23 9.35
C VAL A 108 -6.30 0.38 8.31
N ASN A 109 -5.36 -0.54 8.31
CA ASN A 109 -4.27 -0.59 7.37
C ASN A 109 -4.50 -1.76 6.41
N ILE A 110 -4.38 -1.50 5.12
CA ILE A 110 -4.68 -2.45 4.06
C ILE A 110 -3.42 -2.60 3.20
N PRO A 111 -2.99 -3.81 2.85
CA PRO A 111 -1.86 -3.99 1.93
C PRO A 111 -2.11 -3.27 0.60
N ARG A 112 -1.17 -2.42 0.20
CA ARG A 112 -1.27 -1.65 -1.05
C ARG A 112 -1.38 -2.56 -2.28
N ALA A 113 -0.76 -3.74 -2.22
CA ALA A 113 -0.74 -4.72 -3.31
C ALA A 113 -2.13 -5.28 -3.69
N LEU A 114 -3.15 -5.14 -2.83
CA LEU A 114 -4.52 -5.56 -3.17
C LEU A 114 -5.15 -4.70 -4.28
N PHE A 115 -4.66 -3.46 -4.45
CA PHE A 115 -5.23 -2.48 -5.37
C PHE A 115 -4.36 -2.34 -6.62
N THR A 116 -4.91 -2.56 -7.79
CA THR A 116 -4.23 -2.38 -9.06
C THR A 116 -4.25 -0.92 -9.54
N GLY A 117 -5.25 -0.15 -9.09
CA GLY A 117 -5.44 1.25 -9.48
C GLY A 117 -4.76 2.26 -8.54
N ARG A 118 -4.89 3.54 -8.87
CA ARG A 118 -4.45 4.65 -8.03
C ARG A 118 -5.30 4.73 -6.77
N ILE A 119 -4.66 4.90 -5.63
CA ILE A 119 -5.31 5.06 -4.31
C ILE A 119 -5.23 6.49 -3.78
N GLY A 120 -4.65 7.42 -4.56
CA GLY A 120 -4.49 8.83 -4.19
C GLY A 120 -3.32 9.14 -3.28
N ARG A 121 -2.56 8.14 -2.84
CA ARG A 121 -1.37 8.28 -2.01
C ARG A 121 -0.29 7.31 -2.46
N GLU A 122 0.90 7.83 -2.67
CA GLU A 122 2.07 6.99 -2.94
C GLU A 122 2.79 6.66 -1.62
N PRO A 123 3.27 5.41 -1.46
CA PRO A 123 4.00 5.01 -0.25
C PRO A 123 5.42 5.60 -0.28
N ARG A 124 5.60 6.72 0.42
CA ARG A 124 6.88 7.45 0.52
C ARG A 124 7.48 7.42 1.92
N TYR A 125 6.72 6.93 2.90
CA TYR A 125 7.16 6.87 4.29
C TYR A 125 7.62 5.47 4.62
N HIS A 126 8.64 5.38 5.46
CA HIS A 126 9.18 4.13 5.97
C HIS A 126 9.10 4.17 7.49
N ALA A 127 8.36 3.26 8.07
CA ALA A 127 8.23 3.08 9.50
C ALA A 127 9.16 1.97 9.98
N ALA A 128 9.64 2.07 11.23
CA ALA A 128 10.61 1.15 11.84
C ALA A 128 11.88 1.02 10.97
N ILE A 129 12.46 2.18 10.64
CA ILE A 129 13.62 2.23 9.74
C ILE A 129 14.86 1.54 10.32
N GLU A 130 14.94 1.46 11.63
CA GLU A 130 15.97 0.73 12.38
C GLU A 130 15.95 -0.78 12.11
N GLU A 131 14.83 -1.31 11.63
CA GLU A 131 14.68 -2.71 11.24
C GLU A 131 14.84 -2.93 9.72
N LEU A 132 15.22 -1.91 8.97
CA LEU A 132 15.52 -2.01 7.55
C LEU A 132 16.59 -3.08 7.31
N GLN A 133 16.35 -3.95 6.33
CA GLN A 133 17.31 -4.98 5.95
C GLN A 133 18.21 -4.46 4.82
N ASP A 134 19.52 -4.55 4.97
CA ASP A 134 20.51 -4.01 4.01
C ASP A 134 20.33 -4.56 2.59
N TRP A 135 19.91 -5.82 2.48
CA TRP A 135 19.67 -6.47 1.19
C TRP A 135 18.36 -6.08 0.50
N ALA A 136 17.50 -5.31 1.18
CA ALA A 136 16.09 -5.20 0.82
C ALA A 136 15.67 -3.86 0.23
N TYR A 137 16.47 -2.81 0.44
CA TYR A 137 16.11 -1.47 0.02
C TYR A 137 17.10 -0.93 -1.02
N THR A 138 16.60 -0.71 -2.22
CA THR A 138 17.34 -0.13 -3.35
C THR A 138 16.75 1.21 -3.82
N GLY A 139 15.92 1.83 -2.98
CA GLY A 139 15.17 3.03 -3.31
C GLY A 139 15.96 4.34 -3.27
N ASN A 140 15.24 5.44 -3.24
CA ASN A 140 15.81 6.79 -3.18
C ASN A 140 16.40 7.08 -1.79
N ARG A 141 17.26 8.12 -1.71
CA ARG A 141 17.82 8.56 -0.43
C ARG A 141 16.70 8.91 0.56
N LEU A 142 16.77 8.30 1.73
CA LEU A 142 15.81 8.52 2.82
C LEU A 142 16.16 9.79 3.60
N ALA A 143 15.17 10.50 4.10
CA ALA A 143 15.30 11.66 4.94
C ALA A 143 14.44 11.51 6.21
N PRO A 144 14.94 11.90 7.41
CA PRO A 144 14.16 11.84 8.63
C PRO A 144 12.89 12.69 8.56
N LEU A 145 11.80 12.16 9.08
CA LEU A 145 10.57 12.93 9.26
C LEU A 145 10.65 13.68 10.61
N LYS A 146 10.71 15.01 10.55
CA LYS A 146 10.85 15.86 11.72
C LYS A 146 9.71 15.58 12.74
N GLY A 147 10.08 15.36 13.99
CA GLY A 147 9.13 15.08 15.07
C GLY A 147 8.61 13.63 15.14
N CYS A 148 9.06 12.75 14.28
CA CYS A 148 8.63 11.35 14.22
C CYS A 148 9.84 10.42 14.20
N PRO A 149 10.41 10.05 15.37
CA PRO A 149 11.55 9.13 15.43
C PRO A 149 11.19 7.77 14.82
N GLY A 150 12.15 7.13 14.16
CA GLY A 150 11.95 5.85 13.46
C GLY A 150 11.17 5.94 12.14
N ILE A 151 10.78 7.14 11.72
CA ILE A 151 10.12 7.37 10.43
C ILE A 151 11.01 8.20 9.52
N VAL A 152 11.20 7.72 8.31
CA VAL A 152 11.88 8.44 7.22
C VAL A 152 10.98 8.47 5.99
N TRP A 153 11.29 9.33 5.07
CA TRP A 153 10.58 9.44 3.82
C TRP A 153 11.53 9.44 2.63
N GLU A 154 11.05 8.98 1.49
CA GLU A 154 11.81 9.05 0.26
C GLU A 154 11.84 10.49 -0.25
N ARG A 155 13.05 11.05 -0.32
CA ARG A 155 13.23 12.35 -0.93
C ARG A 155 12.90 12.24 -2.42
N PRO A 156 11.95 13.03 -2.96
CA PRO A 156 11.70 13.05 -4.39
C PRO A 156 13.02 13.33 -5.14
N LYS A 157 13.29 12.57 -6.19
CA LYS A 157 14.31 13.00 -7.16
C LYS A 157 13.88 14.39 -7.60
N SER A 158 14.79 15.36 -7.59
CA SER A 158 14.55 16.67 -8.21
C SER A 158 13.89 16.39 -9.56
N ARG A 159 12.75 17.03 -9.83
CA ARG A 159 12.15 16.92 -11.17
C ARG A 159 13.28 17.14 -12.17
N PRO A 160 13.51 16.24 -13.13
CA PRO A 160 14.38 16.58 -14.25
C PRO A 160 13.85 17.93 -14.76
N ARG A 161 14.74 18.91 -14.96
CA ARG A 161 14.35 20.08 -15.74
C ARG A 161 13.64 19.55 -16.98
N PRO A 162 12.50 20.15 -17.39
CA PRO A 162 11.89 19.77 -18.66
C PRO A 162 13.05 19.77 -19.67
N ARG A 163 13.37 18.61 -20.22
CA ARG A 163 14.27 18.55 -21.36
C ARG A 163 13.55 19.35 -22.43
N ASP A 164 14.28 20.28 -23.03
CA ASP A 164 13.75 21.02 -24.15
C ASP A 164 13.13 20.00 -25.13
N VAL A 165 11.99 20.37 -25.70
CA VAL A 165 11.17 19.47 -26.54
C VAL A 165 11.98 18.83 -27.68
N ASP A 166 13.09 19.48 -28.06
CA ASP A 166 14.05 19.02 -29.06
C ASP A 166 14.78 17.70 -28.70
N ASP A 167 14.90 17.37 -27.37
CA ASP A 167 15.54 16.13 -26.92
C ASP A 167 14.64 14.88 -27.09
N LEU A 168 13.32 15.05 -27.18
CA LEU A 168 12.36 13.96 -27.38
C LEU A 168 12.39 13.46 -28.83
N ASP A 169 12.57 14.36 -29.79
CA ASP A 169 12.68 14.03 -31.22
C ASP A 169 13.95 13.22 -31.55
N VAL A 170 15.04 13.40 -30.79
CA VAL A 170 16.28 12.66 -30.97
C VAL A 170 16.15 11.22 -30.45
N LEU A 171 15.39 11.00 -29.38
CA LEU A 171 15.13 9.66 -28.84
C LEU A 171 14.20 8.84 -29.74
N ASP A 172 13.16 9.45 -30.30
CA ASP A 172 12.25 8.78 -31.23
C ASP A 172 12.95 8.40 -32.54
N ARG A 173 13.85 9.24 -33.05
CA ARG A 173 14.68 8.92 -34.24
C ARG A 173 15.65 7.77 -34.00
N ARG A 174 16.22 7.64 -32.79
CA ARG A 174 17.09 6.51 -32.42
C ARG A 174 16.33 5.19 -32.28
N VAL A 175 15.10 5.21 -31.73
CA VAL A 175 14.27 4.03 -31.63
C VAL A 175 13.76 3.57 -33.00
N ALA A 176 13.39 4.49 -33.87
CA ALA A 176 12.98 4.21 -35.26
C ALA A 176 14.14 3.61 -36.08
N SER A 177 15.36 4.11 -35.94
CA SER A 177 16.54 3.61 -36.63
C SER A 177 16.99 2.21 -36.15
N SER A 178 16.74 1.88 -34.88
CA SER A 178 17.04 0.55 -34.32
C SER A 178 16.08 -0.52 -34.81
N ARG A 179 14.80 -0.19 -35.06
CA ARG A 179 13.82 -1.12 -35.63
C ARG A 179 14.05 -1.42 -37.10
N ALA A 180 14.63 -0.51 -37.83
CA ALA A 180 14.93 -0.72 -39.26
C ALA A 180 16.11 -1.69 -39.53
N ARG A 181 16.92 -2.05 -38.51
CA ARG A 181 18.04 -3.00 -38.63
C ARG A 181 17.71 -4.46 -38.29
N ILE A 182 16.46 -4.74 -37.85
CA ILE A 182 16.06 -6.12 -37.46
C ILE A 182 15.29 -6.82 -38.58
N VAL A 183 15.05 -6.18 -39.72
CA VAL A 183 14.37 -6.77 -40.88
C VAL A 183 15.34 -6.73 -42.07
N ARG A 184 16.35 -7.63 -42.04
CA ARG A 184 17.07 -8.15 -43.20
C ARG A 184 17.73 -9.48 -42.88
#